data_a70ca5b395a4a28f18b747545995e708
#
_entry.id   a70ca5b395a4a28f18b747545995e708
#
_cell.length_a   1.000
_cell.length_b   1.000
_cell.length_c   1.000
_cell.angle_alpha   90.00
_cell.angle_beta   90.00
_cell.angle_gamma   90.00
#
_symmetry.space_group_name_H-M   'P 1'
#
loop_
_entity.id
_entity.type
_entity.pdbx_description
1 polymer ?
#
loop_
_entity_poly.entity_id
_entity_poly.type
_entity_poly.pdbx_seq_one_letter_code
_entity_poly.pdbx_strand_id
1 'polypeptide(L)'
;MPDGSMYPSGNVSTMRLTGYADLFGVNPGKNIKFYVNCNGPSKYNVQIMKMINGDTNPRGPGLIETPIEAACNGNYSGRRQVINSGSYGYVADKPHFHLESFTMQCWIWPTTPKTHPKYWRHGAQGLMGRWSNDKGYGLFINEQGCLEMRINGETLTTGAPIRDHAWHFVAASYDAATGKATLYHEPQIQYALDPTIEPVEKTISKGIVNEANVPFTVACYTATTDGGALAKSSVPSGIVMRGHFNGKIDSPRLCRAALSRQDIETMKMGANRSMTERRNCGPTGDLAKVVVGSWDFSDGINTITGKDKGPYLYDLDIVNCPTRAMTGYNFTGHNFDWKHAQEE
;
A
#
# COMPACT_ATOMS: atom_id res chain seq x y z
N MET A 1 26.74 14.13 4.32
CA MET A 1 25.63 14.81 5.00
C MET A 1 26.16 15.28 6.34
N PRO A 2 25.88 16.51 6.81
CA PRO A 2 26.55 17.09 7.98
C PRO A 2 26.27 16.40 9.32
N ASP A 3 25.28 15.52 9.39
CA ASP A 3 24.86 14.85 10.64
C ASP A 3 25.16 13.35 10.69
N GLY A 4 25.87 12.82 9.68
CA GLY A 4 26.20 11.40 9.61
C GLY A 4 24.99 10.45 9.48
N SER A 5 23.79 10.96 9.23
CA SER A 5 22.63 10.12 8.99
C SER A 5 22.68 9.57 7.57
N MET A 6 22.60 8.26 7.44
CA MET A 6 22.57 7.54 6.16
C MET A 6 21.20 7.70 5.46
N TYR A 7 20.23 8.28 6.15
CA TYR A 7 18.89 8.56 5.64
C TYR A 7 18.60 10.05 5.79
N PRO A 8 18.06 10.72 4.77
CA PRO A 8 17.59 12.07 4.96
C PRO A 8 16.57 12.04 6.10
N SER A 9 16.89 12.71 7.19
CA SER A 9 15.95 12.93 8.29
C SER A 9 14.63 13.37 7.66
N GLY A 10 13.54 12.65 7.86
CA GLY A 10 12.25 12.68 7.16
C GLY A 10 11.61 14.00 6.77
N ASN A 11 12.40 15.02 6.57
CA ASN A 11 11.99 16.33 6.11
C ASN A 11 12.34 16.47 4.62
N VAL A 12 11.54 15.84 3.75
CA VAL A 12 11.54 16.11 2.30
C VAL A 12 11.42 17.63 2.01
N SER A 13 11.09 18.42 3.04
CA SER A 13 10.98 19.87 2.99
C SER A 13 12.30 20.60 2.74
N THR A 14 13.45 19.95 2.91
CA THR A 14 14.77 20.58 2.70
C THR A 14 15.26 20.49 1.26
N MET A 15 14.73 19.60 0.44
CA MET A 15 15.08 19.53 -0.98
C MET A 15 14.42 20.67 -1.75
N ARG A 16 15.25 21.45 -2.42
CA ARG A 16 14.78 22.61 -3.21
C ARG A 16 13.98 22.20 -4.44
N LEU A 17 14.31 21.06 -5.03
CA LEU A 17 13.65 20.49 -6.20
C LEU A 17 13.49 18.99 -5.98
N THR A 18 12.24 18.50 -6.12
CA THR A 18 11.90 17.09 -6.04
C THR A 18 10.88 16.74 -7.10
N GLY A 19 10.85 15.50 -7.56
CA GLY A 19 9.87 15.09 -8.56
C GLY A 19 9.86 13.58 -8.77
N TYR A 20 8.85 13.13 -9.49
CA TYR A 20 8.67 11.75 -9.95
C TYR A 20 7.89 11.70 -11.26
N ALA A 21 8.00 10.60 -11.97
CA ALA A 21 7.19 10.31 -13.14
C ALA A 21 5.97 9.44 -12.79
N ASP A 22 4.89 9.54 -13.55
CA ASP A 22 3.71 8.67 -13.40
C ASP A 22 3.97 7.23 -13.85
N LEU A 23 4.96 7.02 -14.72
CA LEU A 23 5.37 5.72 -15.25
C LEU A 23 6.90 5.57 -15.17
N PHE A 24 7.40 4.34 -15.02
CA PHE A 24 8.84 4.05 -15.10
C PHE A 24 9.38 4.15 -16.53
N GLY A 25 8.55 3.91 -17.51
CA GLY A 25 8.89 3.96 -18.91
C GLY A 25 7.66 4.08 -19.78
N VAL A 26 7.85 4.49 -21.01
CA VAL A 26 6.77 4.71 -21.96
C VAL A 26 7.22 4.26 -23.36
N ASN A 27 6.32 3.60 -24.08
CA ASN A 27 6.56 3.22 -25.47
C ASN A 27 6.58 4.44 -26.40
N PRO A 28 7.30 4.40 -27.53
CA PRO A 28 7.28 5.47 -28.53
C PRO A 28 5.85 5.87 -28.93
N GLY A 29 5.61 7.16 -29.02
CA GLY A 29 4.28 7.72 -29.33
C GLY A 29 3.31 7.82 -28.13
N LYS A 30 3.73 7.45 -26.94
CA LYS A 30 2.96 7.62 -25.70
C LYS A 30 3.52 8.75 -24.85
N ASN A 31 2.74 9.22 -23.89
CA ASN A 31 3.10 10.32 -23.00
C ASN A 31 3.53 9.80 -21.62
N ILE A 32 4.45 10.50 -21.02
CA ILE A 32 4.85 10.36 -19.61
C ILE A 32 4.72 11.72 -18.92
N LYS A 33 4.24 11.75 -17.68
CA LYS A 33 4.10 12.97 -16.89
C LYS A 33 5.15 13.02 -15.80
N PHE A 34 5.72 14.19 -15.60
CA PHE A 34 6.62 14.48 -14.49
C PHE A 34 5.93 15.43 -13.51
N TYR A 35 5.92 15.06 -12.26
CA TYR A 35 5.42 15.87 -11.15
C TYR A 35 6.58 16.49 -10.44
N VAL A 36 6.64 17.83 -10.40
CA VAL A 36 7.79 18.57 -9.88
C VAL A 36 7.34 19.49 -8.76
N ASN A 37 8.00 19.39 -7.61
CA ASN A 37 7.84 20.29 -6.48
C ASN A 37 9.07 21.21 -6.36
N CYS A 38 8.83 22.51 -6.31
CA CYS A 38 9.85 23.51 -6.04
C CYS A 38 9.66 24.10 -4.64
N ASN A 39 10.56 23.79 -3.73
CA ASN A 39 10.56 24.35 -2.39
C ASN A 39 11.51 25.56 -2.35
N GLY A 40 10.97 26.74 -2.69
CA GLY A 40 11.71 28.00 -2.77
C GLY A 40 11.93 28.51 -4.20
N PRO A 41 12.51 27.74 -5.14
CA PRO A 41 12.71 28.24 -6.51
C PRO A 41 11.39 28.57 -7.23
N SER A 42 11.35 29.72 -7.88
CA SER A 42 10.19 30.13 -8.72
C SER A 42 10.26 29.56 -10.13
N LYS A 43 11.40 29.00 -10.52
CA LYS A 43 11.65 28.39 -11.84
C LYS A 43 12.56 27.18 -11.71
N TYR A 44 12.43 26.25 -12.64
CA TYR A 44 13.36 25.13 -12.83
C TYR A 44 13.57 24.86 -14.31
N ASN A 45 14.71 24.25 -14.64
CA ASN A 45 15.05 23.85 -16.01
C ASN A 45 14.85 22.34 -16.18
N VAL A 46 14.35 21.93 -17.34
CA VAL A 46 14.21 20.54 -17.77
C VAL A 46 15.05 20.31 -19.01
N GLN A 47 15.79 19.22 -19.02
CA GLN A 47 16.52 18.74 -20.18
C GLN A 47 16.42 17.23 -20.29
N ILE A 48 16.17 16.72 -21.47
CA ILE A 48 16.18 15.27 -21.75
C ILE A 48 17.61 14.87 -22.10
N MET A 49 18.13 13.88 -21.39
CA MET A 49 19.48 13.34 -21.58
C MET A 49 19.39 11.89 -22.01
N LYS A 50 20.17 11.50 -23.04
CA LYS A 50 20.41 10.11 -23.36
C LYS A 50 21.54 9.59 -22.47
N MET A 51 21.21 8.66 -21.59
CA MET A 51 22.18 7.99 -20.72
C MET A 51 22.92 6.91 -21.53
N ILE A 52 24.22 7.06 -21.72
CA ILE A 52 25.10 6.05 -22.36
C ILE A 52 25.67 5.13 -21.29
N ASN A 53 26.16 5.71 -20.19
CA ASN A 53 26.65 4.98 -19.05
C ASN A 53 26.29 5.74 -17.76
N GLY A 54 25.61 5.07 -16.83
CA GLY A 54 25.18 5.65 -15.54
C GLY A 54 26.17 5.39 -14.39
N ASP A 55 27.26 4.69 -14.62
CA ASP A 55 28.23 4.39 -13.57
C ASP A 55 29.09 5.63 -13.25
N THR A 56 29.04 6.10 -12.01
CA THR A 56 29.88 7.19 -11.52
C THR A 56 31.17 6.71 -10.87
N ASN A 57 31.49 5.40 -10.92
CA ASN A 57 32.71 4.85 -10.37
C ASN A 57 33.92 5.43 -11.08
N PRO A 58 34.87 6.09 -10.38
CA PRO A 58 36.06 6.68 -11.00
C PRO A 58 37.03 5.66 -11.62
N ARG A 59 36.86 4.37 -11.34
CA ARG A 59 37.63 3.27 -11.95
C ARG A 59 36.95 2.69 -13.20
N GLY A 60 35.73 3.12 -13.50
CA GLY A 60 34.97 2.74 -14.69
C GLY A 60 34.99 3.82 -15.76
N PRO A 61 34.17 3.69 -16.81
CA PRO A 61 34.08 4.68 -17.90
C PRO A 61 33.50 6.03 -17.45
N GLY A 62 32.93 6.11 -16.24
CA GLY A 62 32.30 7.30 -15.70
C GLY A 62 30.88 7.55 -16.23
N LEU A 63 30.25 8.60 -15.72
CA LEU A 63 28.94 9.05 -16.21
C LEU A 63 29.08 9.62 -17.63
N ILE A 64 28.41 8.99 -18.58
CA ILE A 64 28.37 9.45 -19.98
C ILE A 64 26.91 9.69 -20.37
N GLU A 65 26.59 10.93 -20.64
CA GLU A 65 25.25 11.35 -21.07
C GLU A 65 25.34 12.38 -22.20
N THR A 66 24.35 12.41 -23.06
CA THR A 66 24.27 13.31 -24.21
C THR A 66 22.92 14.02 -24.21
N PRO A 67 22.87 15.35 -24.33
CA PRO A 67 21.63 16.08 -24.47
C PRO A 67 20.86 15.65 -25.71
N ILE A 68 19.55 15.54 -25.59
CA ILE A 68 18.64 15.30 -26.71
C ILE A 68 17.79 16.54 -26.91
N GLU A 69 17.68 16.99 -28.16
CA GLU A 69 16.69 17.99 -28.58
C GLU A 69 15.29 17.44 -28.38
N ALA A 70 14.52 18.10 -27.50
CA ALA A 70 13.15 17.71 -27.19
C ALA A 70 12.29 18.94 -26.92
N ALA A 71 11.04 18.91 -27.37
CA ALA A 71 10.11 20.02 -27.21
C ALA A 71 9.81 20.37 -25.74
N CYS A 72 10.04 19.44 -24.82
CA CYS A 72 9.88 19.65 -23.39
C CYS A 72 11.15 20.24 -22.70
N ASN A 73 12.25 20.41 -23.40
CA ASN A 73 13.43 21.07 -22.84
C ASN A 73 13.14 22.56 -22.63
N GLY A 74 13.55 23.08 -21.49
CA GLY A 74 13.39 24.52 -21.22
C GLY A 74 13.11 24.87 -19.77
N ASN A 75 12.69 26.09 -19.56
CA ASN A 75 12.41 26.64 -18.24
C ASN A 75 10.91 26.58 -17.92
N TYR A 76 10.60 26.13 -16.73
CA TYR A 76 9.24 25.99 -16.23
C TYR A 76 9.05 26.79 -14.93
N SER A 77 7.81 27.25 -14.71
CA SER A 77 7.43 27.90 -13.46
C SER A 77 7.42 26.87 -12.33
N GLY A 78 8.19 27.18 -11.28
CA GLY A 78 8.23 26.38 -10.06
C GLY A 78 7.10 26.75 -9.10
N ARG A 79 6.53 25.76 -8.47
CA ARG A 79 5.54 25.94 -7.39
C ARG A 79 5.74 24.89 -6.33
N ARG A 80 5.37 25.22 -5.10
CA ARG A 80 5.35 24.24 -4.03
C ARG A 80 4.16 23.27 -4.24
N GLN A 81 4.46 21.99 -4.28
CA GLN A 81 3.48 20.93 -4.35
C GLN A 81 3.82 19.90 -3.30
N VAL A 82 2.80 19.30 -2.67
CA VAL A 82 3.04 18.14 -1.83
C VAL A 82 3.11 16.92 -2.74
N ILE A 83 4.24 16.25 -2.71
CA ILE A 83 4.47 15.01 -3.43
C ILE A 83 4.21 13.87 -2.45
N ASN A 84 3.21 13.05 -2.75
CA ASN A 84 3.01 11.77 -2.08
C ASN A 84 4.00 10.77 -2.68
N SER A 85 5.10 10.53 -1.98
CA SER A 85 6.18 9.66 -2.46
C SER A 85 5.92 8.17 -2.25
N GLY A 86 4.87 7.80 -1.51
CA GLY A 86 4.51 6.40 -1.27
C GLY A 86 3.70 5.81 -2.42
N SER A 87 3.90 4.51 -2.68
CA SER A 87 3.09 3.76 -3.61
C SER A 87 1.82 3.25 -2.95
N TYR A 88 0.72 3.19 -3.70
CA TYR A 88 -0.56 2.71 -3.20
C TYR A 88 -1.47 2.24 -4.35
N GLY A 89 -2.53 1.52 -3.99
CA GLY A 89 -3.62 1.20 -4.88
C GLY A 89 -4.94 1.81 -4.39
N TYR A 90 -5.84 2.16 -5.30
CA TYR A 90 -7.18 2.58 -4.92
C TYR A 90 -8.23 2.14 -5.94
N VAL A 91 -9.45 1.98 -5.47
CA VAL A 91 -10.65 1.89 -6.30
C VAL A 91 -11.54 3.07 -5.95
N ALA A 92 -11.99 3.82 -6.96
CA ALA A 92 -12.95 4.91 -6.76
C ALA A 92 -14.18 4.41 -5.99
N ASP A 93 -14.83 5.31 -5.27
CA ASP A 93 -16.02 4.96 -4.47
C ASP A 93 -17.06 4.18 -5.28
N LYS A 94 -17.51 3.06 -4.72
CA LYS A 94 -18.54 2.19 -5.26
C LYS A 94 -19.53 1.81 -4.16
N PRO A 95 -20.81 1.61 -4.49
CA PRO A 95 -21.81 1.22 -3.49
C PRO A 95 -21.46 -0.03 -2.69
N HIS A 96 -20.77 -1.00 -3.30
CA HIS A 96 -20.37 -2.24 -2.63
C HIS A 96 -19.26 -2.07 -1.58
N PHE A 97 -18.64 -0.89 -1.49
CA PHE A 97 -17.72 -0.53 -0.41
C PHE A 97 -18.42 0.13 0.79
N HIS A 98 -19.71 0.44 0.66
CA HIS A 98 -20.52 1.00 1.75
C HIS A 98 -21.05 -0.13 2.63
N LEU A 99 -20.17 -0.68 3.46
CA LEU A 99 -20.42 -1.87 4.25
C LEU A 99 -21.02 -1.51 5.62
N GLU A 100 -21.84 -2.43 6.16
CA GLU A 100 -22.28 -2.44 7.55
C GLU A 100 -21.39 -3.40 8.37
N SER A 101 -21.23 -4.62 7.86
CA SER A 101 -20.30 -5.62 8.40
C SER A 101 -19.22 -5.93 7.36
N PHE A 102 -18.04 -6.31 7.80
CA PHE A 102 -16.93 -6.62 6.88
C PHE A 102 -15.94 -7.61 7.45
N THR A 103 -15.15 -8.19 6.55
CA THR A 103 -13.87 -8.80 6.85
C THR A 103 -12.84 -8.31 5.85
N MET A 104 -11.72 -7.83 6.35
CA MET A 104 -10.52 -7.49 5.57
C MET A 104 -9.40 -8.44 5.92
N GLN A 105 -8.63 -8.89 4.94
CA GLN A 105 -7.45 -9.72 5.17
C GLN A 105 -6.37 -9.48 4.12
N CYS A 106 -5.12 -9.62 4.51
CA CYS A 106 -3.97 -9.60 3.61
C CYS A 106 -2.74 -10.22 4.28
N TRP A 107 -1.75 -10.53 3.46
CA TRP A 107 -0.38 -10.77 3.90
C TRP A 107 0.40 -9.47 3.86
N ILE A 108 1.20 -9.22 4.88
CA ILE A 108 2.07 -8.04 4.95
C ILE A 108 3.50 -8.44 5.33
N TRP A 109 4.46 -7.69 4.81
CA TRP A 109 5.87 -7.80 5.17
C TRP A 109 6.37 -6.38 5.45
N PRO A 110 6.25 -5.89 6.71
CA PRO A 110 6.57 -4.51 7.04
C PRO A 110 8.09 -4.29 7.10
N THR A 111 8.55 -3.16 6.56
CA THR A 111 9.95 -2.74 6.64
C THR A 111 10.18 -1.82 7.83
N THR A 112 9.30 -0.87 8.06
CA THR A 112 9.38 0.09 9.16
C THR A 112 8.04 0.19 9.88
N PRO A 113 7.59 -0.86 10.60
CA PRO A 113 6.27 -0.85 11.23
C PRO A 113 6.17 0.20 12.35
N LYS A 114 7.26 0.46 13.04
CA LYS A 114 7.33 1.35 14.21
C LYS A 114 8.06 2.64 13.87
N THR A 115 7.51 3.77 14.32
CA THR A 115 8.20 5.06 14.27
C THR A 115 9.51 5.02 15.06
N HIS A 116 10.60 5.46 14.44
CA HIS A 116 11.88 5.61 15.12
C HIS A 116 12.07 7.07 15.54
N PRO A 117 12.32 7.36 16.82
CA PRO A 117 12.31 8.74 17.33
C PRO A 117 13.36 9.64 16.70
N LYS A 118 14.45 9.09 16.17
CA LYS A 118 15.57 9.85 15.61
C LYS A 118 15.63 9.84 14.08
N TYR A 119 15.39 8.68 13.44
CA TYR A 119 15.70 8.51 12.02
C TYR A 119 14.49 8.67 11.10
N TRP A 120 13.34 8.16 11.50
CA TRP A 120 12.12 8.29 10.72
C TRP A 120 10.91 8.43 11.64
N ARG A 121 10.12 9.43 11.34
CA ARG A 121 8.84 9.67 12.02
C ARG A 121 7.74 9.58 10.98
N HIS A 122 6.91 8.61 11.12
CA HIS A 122 5.69 8.48 10.35
C HIS A 122 4.51 8.32 11.32
N GLY A 123 3.34 8.70 10.89
CA GLY A 123 2.09 8.38 11.58
C GLY A 123 1.69 6.93 11.33
N ALA A 124 0.44 6.60 11.63
CA ALA A 124 -0.11 5.31 11.27
C ALA A 124 0.01 5.05 9.77
N GLN A 125 0.24 3.80 9.41
CA GLN A 125 0.32 3.33 8.02
C GLN A 125 -0.96 2.56 7.68
N GLY A 126 -1.64 2.94 6.59
CA GLY A 126 -2.83 2.24 6.10
C GLY A 126 -2.45 0.96 5.36
N LEU A 127 -3.05 -0.15 5.72
CA LEU A 127 -2.93 -1.40 4.97
C LEU A 127 -4.02 -1.50 3.91
N MET A 128 -5.27 -1.39 4.32
CA MET A 128 -6.42 -1.34 3.42
C MET A 128 -7.65 -0.80 4.15
N GLY A 129 -8.58 -0.21 3.39
CA GLY A 129 -9.82 0.28 3.96
C GLY A 129 -10.46 1.41 3.16
N ARG A 130 -11.60 1.83 3.64
CA ARG A 130 -12.34 2.99 3.18
C ARG A 130 -12.44 3.98 4.35
N TRP A 131 -11.41 4.80 4.48
CA TRP A 131 -11.20 5.65 5.64
C TRP A 131 -10.88 7.08 5.26
N SER A 132 -11.54 8.04 5.88
CA SER A 132 -11.25 9.47 5.74
C SER A 132 -11.68 10.22 7.00
N ASN A 133 -10.78 11.04 7.56
CA ASN A 133 -11.08 11.96 8.68
C ASN A 133 -11.84 11.29 9.85
N ASP A 134 -11.31 10.19 10.33
CA ASP A 134 -11.87 9.39 11.43
C ASP A 134 -13.27 8.81 11.17
N LYS A 135 -13.63 8.65 9.89
CA LYS A 135 -14.86 7.98 9.47
C LYS A 135 -14.57 6.82 8.50
N GLY A 136 -15.49 5.87 8.48
CA GLY A 136 -15.36 4.66 7.67
C GLY A 136 -14.72 3.51 8.45
N TYR A 137 -14.02 2.66 7.76
CA TYR A 137 -13.37 1.46 8.29
C TYR A 137 -12.00 1.24 7.65
N GLY A 138 -11.07 0.69 8.40
CA GLY A 138 -9.74 0.40 7.87
C GLY A 138 -8.86 -0.43 8.79
N LEU A 139 -7.86 -1.04 8.17
CA LEU A 139 -6.80 -1.81 8.82
C LEU A 139 -5.49 -1.05 8.68
N PHE A 140 -4.77 -0.91 9.79
CA PHE A 140 -3.59 -0.05 9.91
C PHE A 140 -2.48 -0.76 10.68
N ILE A 141 -1.27 -0.22 10.55
CA ILE A 141 -0.23 -0.33 11.57
C ILE A 141 -0.14 1.05 12.24
N ASN A 142 -0.32 1.11 13.56
CA ASN A 142 -0.26 2.37 14.30
C ASN A 142 1.18 2.85 14.52
N GLU A 143 1.34 4.02 15.15
CA GLU A 143 2.67 4.62 15.39
C GLU A 143 3.57 3.78 16.30
N GLN A 144 2.98 2.92 17.14
CA GLN A 144 3.68 1.99 18.01
C GLN A 144 4.10 0.70 17.27
N GLY A 145 3.69 0.56 16.01
CA GLY A 145 3.96 -0.62 15.18
C GLY A 145 3.00 -1.77 15.40
N CYS A 146 1.89 -1.55 16.09
CA CYS A 146 0.87 -2.57 16.35
C CYS A 146 -0.18 -2.59 15.24
N LEU A 147 -0.70 -3.78 14.94
CA LEU A 147 -1.87 -3.90 14.07
C LEU A 147 -3.08 -3.23 14.74
N GLU A 148 -3.83 -2.47 13.97
CA GLU A 148 -4.96 -1.69 14.44
C GLU A 148 -6.09 -1.66 13.43
N MET A 149 -7.30 -1.96 13.88
CA MET A 149 -8.53 -1.71 13.13
C MET A 149 -9.17 -0.41 13.63
N ARG A 150 -9.69 0.38 12.70
CA ARG A 150 -10.43 1.61 12.99
C ARG A 150 -11.82 1.55 12.39
N ILE A 151 -12.81 1.97 13.18
CA ILE A 151 -14.21 2.19 12.76
C ILE A 151 -14.68 3.50 13.39
N ASN A 152 -14.94 4.54 12.58
CA ASN A 152 -15.45 5.84 13.01
C ASN A 152 -14.76 6.43 14.25
N GLY A 153 -13.43 6.42 14.27
CA GLY A 153 -12.63 6.94 15.38
C GLY A 153 -12.49 5.99 16.57
N GLU A 154 -13.25 4.88 16.62
CA GLU A 154 -12.97 3.82 17.58
C GLU A 154 -11.89 2.88 17.05
N THR A 155 -11.03 2.40 17.94
CA THR A 155 -9.89 1.56 17.59
C THR A 155 -9.87 0.25 18.37
N LEU A 156 -9.36 -0.78 17.70
CA LEU A 156 -8.98 -2.05 18.29
C LEU A 156 -7.55 -2.35 17.87
N THR A 157 -6.66 -2.63 18.81
CA THR A 157 -5.24 -2.90 18.54
C THR A 157 -4.78 -4.20 19.19
N THR A 158 -3.81 -4.86 18.58
CA THR A 158 -3.18 -6.06 19.16
C THR A 158 -2.32 -5.74 20.38
N GLY A 159 -1.94 -4.48 20.58
CA GLY A 159 -1.11 -4.06 21.72
C GLY A 159 0.36 -4.51 21.63
N ALA A 160 0.70 -5.42 20.71
CA ALA A 160 2.05 -5.89 20.48
C ALA A 160 2.57 -5.42 19.12
N PRO A 161 3.79 -4.87 19.04
CA PRO A 161 4.39 -4.45 17.78
C PRO A 161 4.59 -5.63 16.83
N ILE A 162 4.33 -5.41 15.56
CA ILE A 162 4.60 -6.35 14.48
C ILE A 162 6.12 -6.38 14.26
N ARG A 163 6.68 -7.59 14.11
CA ARG A 163 8.09 -7.77 13.73
C ARG A 163 8.29 -7.27 12.30
N ASP A 164 9.32 -6.48 12.09
CA ASP A 164 9.76 -6.07 10.75
C ASP A 164 10.45 -7.22 10.00
N HIS A 165 10.57 -7.05 8.68
CA HIS A 165 11.28 -7.98 7.78
C HIS A 165 10.82 -9.45 7.90
N ALA A 166 9.53 -9.65 8.18
CA ALA A 166 8.89 -10.96 8.21
C ALA A 166 7.47 -10.90 7.65
N TRP A 167 6.97 -12.00 7.11
CA TRP A 167 5.60 -12.11 6.66
C TRP A 167 4.65 -12.34 7.84
N HIS A 168 3.53 -11.64 7.81
CA HIS A 168 2.43 -11.78 8.75
C HIS A 168 1.12 -11.86 7.98
N PHE A 169 0.27 -12.80 8.35
CA PHE A 169 -1.12 -12.75 7.96
C PHE A 169 -1.89 -11.86 8.94
N VAL A 170 -2.68 -10.95 8.41
CA VAL A 170 -3.49 -10.03 9.21
C VAL A 170 -4.91 -10.00 8.69
N ALA A 171 -5.87 -9.98 9.60
CA ALA A 171 -7.28 -9.83 9.26
C ALA A 171 -8.03 -9.05 10.33
N ALA A 172 -9.09 -8.38 9.91
CA ALA A 172 -10.03 -7.65 10.76
C ALA A 172 -11.46 -7.99 10.36
N SER A 173 -12.29 -8.33 11.32
CA SER A 173 -13.70 -8.66 11.12
C SER A 173 -14.56 -7.79 12.03
N TYR A 174 -15.67 -7.26 11.50
CA TYR A 174 -16.66 -6.49 12.23
C TYR A 174 -18.07 -6.93 11.89
N ASP A 175 -18.85 -7.21 12.92
CA ASP A 175 -20.26 -7.56 12.83
C ASP A 175 -21.13 -6.41 13.35
N ALA A 176 -21.85 -5.76 12.47
CA ALA A 176 -22.71 -4.62 12.81
C ALA A 176 -23.91 -5.01 13.70
N ALA A 177 -24.39 -6.27 13.59
CA ALA A 177 -25.53 -6.72 14.38
C ALA A 177 -25.20 -6.85 15.88
N THR A 178 -23.98 -7.23 16.20
CA THR A 178 -23.51 -7.43 17.58
C THR A 178 -22.56 -6.32 18.05
N GLY A 179 -22.02 -5.52 17.11
CA GLY A 179 -20.94 -4.59 17.38
C GLY A 179 -19.58 -5.26 17.60
N LYS A 180 -19.49 -6.58 17.42
CA LYS A 180 -18.27 -7.33 17.70
C LYS A 180 -17.23 -7.04 16.61
N ALA A 181 -16.07 -6.59 17.05
CA ALA A 181 -14.88 -6.39 16.26
C ALA A 181 -13.81 -7.40 16.69
N THR A 182 -13.18 -8.06 15.72
CA THR A 182 -12.11 -9.04 15.98
C THR A 182 -10.92 -8.72 15.08
N LEU A 183 -9.72 -8.73 15.66
CA LEU A 183 -8.46 -8.46 14.98
C LEU A 183 -7.54 -9.68 15.08
N TYR A 184 -7.09 -10.16 13.94
CA TYR A 184 -6.24 -11.35 13.81
C TYR A 184 -4.85 -10.92 13.36
N HIS A 185 -3.83 -11.47 14.02
CA HIS A 185 -2.45 -11.27 13.64
C HIS A 185 -1.69 -12.60 13.80
N GLU A 186 -1.26 -13.17 12.70
CA GLU A 186 -0.54 -14.43 12.66
C GLU A 186 0.81 -14.23 11.96
N PRO A 187 1.92 -14.20 12.72
CA PRO A 187 3.25 -14.21 12.13
C PRO A 187 3.46 -15.52 11.36
N GLN A 188 4.09 -15.44 10.21
CA GLN A 188 4.59 -16.65 9.57
C GLN A 188 5.71 -17.20 10.46
N ILE A 189 5.46 -18.36 11.05
CA ILE A 189 6.39 -19.00 11.97
C ILE A 189 7.63 -19.45 11.18
N GLN A 190 8.74 -18.77 11.43
CA GLN A 190 10.05 -19.10 10.85
C GLN A 190 10.91 -19.92 11.82
N TYR A 191 10.67 -19.72 13.13
CA TYR A 191 11.37 -20.36 14.21
C TYR A 191 10.36 -20.85 15.25
N ALA A 192 10.68 -21.96 15.94
CA ALA A 192 9.81 -22.54 16.96
C ALA A 192 9.50 -21.60 18.15
N LEU A 193 10.26 -20.51 18.29
CA LEU A 193 10.10 -19.51 19.34
C LEU A 193 9.25 -18.31 18.94
N ASP A 194 8.75 -18.26 17.71
CA ASP A 194 7.85 -17.17 17.29
C ASP A 194 6.52 -17.30 18.05
N PRO A 195 6.07 -16.23 18.72
CA PRO A 195 4.87 -16.30 19.54
C PRO A 195 3.61 -16.48 18.69
N THR A 196 2.70 -17.31 19.16
CA THR A 196 1.32 -17.32 18.69
C THR A 196 0.60 -16.09 19.25
N ILE A 197 -0.05 -15.32 18.41
CA ILE A 197 -0.82 -14.14 18.82
C ILE A 197 -2.31 -14.49 18.76
N GLU A 198 -2.96 -14.49 19.91
CA GLU A 198 -4.39 -14.72 19.98
C GLU A 198 -5.18 -13.54 19.39
N PRO A 199 -6.34 -13.81 18.75
CA PRO A 199 -7.20 -12.74 18.28
C PRO A 199 -7.63 -11.79 19.42
N VAL A 200 -7.69 -10.52 19.12
CA VAL A 200 -8.16 -9.50 20.05
C VAL A 200 -9.57 -9.09 19.66
N GLU A 201 -10.47 -9.01 20.64
CA GLU A 201 -11.86 -8.68 20.45
C GLU A 201 -12.27 -7.44 21.24
N LYS A 202 -13.20 -6.67 20.68
CA LYS A 202 -13.82 -5.51 21.33
C LYS A 202 -15.23 -5.30 20.79
N THR A 203 -16.14 -4.80 21.60
CA THR A 203 -17.40 -4.26 21.12
C THR A 203 -17.22 -2.81 20.71
N ILE A 204 -17.53 -2.50 19.45
CA ILE A 204 -17.55 -1.15 18.88
C ILE A 204 -18.97 -0.62 18.97
N SER A 205 -19.13 0.54 19.55
CA SER A 205 -20.46 1.13 19.84
C SER A 205 -21.08 1.84 18.63
N LYS A 206 -20.26 2.24 17.66
CA LYS A 206 -20.67 3.03 16.49
C LYS A 206 -20.68 2.18 15.23
N GLY A 207 -21.78 2.19 14.50
CA GLY A 207 -21.85 1.65 13.15
C GLY A 207 -20.95 2.43 12.17
N ILE A 208 -20.69 1.85 11.00
CA ILE A 208 -19.83 2.45 9.98
C ILE A 208 -20.51 3.66 9.34
N VAL A 209 -19.85 4.82 9.31
CA VAL A 209 -20.28 5.98 8.53
C VAL A 209 -19.66 5.91 7.15
N ASN A 210 -20.51 5.73 6.15
CA ASN A 210 -20.08 5.63 4.75
C ASN A 210 -20.19 6.99 4.06
N GLU A 211 -19.14 7.82 4.15
CA GLU A 211 -19.09 9.10 3.43
C GLU A 211 -18.98 8.88 1.93
N ALA A 212 -19.70 9.69 1.14
CA ALA A 212 -19.63 9.62 -0.31
C ALA A 212 -18.25 10.04 -0.84
N ASN A 213 -17.89 9.50 -2.00
CA ASN A 213 -16.66 9.81 -2.74
C ASN A 213 -15.34 9.44 -2.02
N VAL A 214 -15.38 8.68 -0.94
CA VAL A 214 -14.18 8.14 -0.30
C VAL A 214 -13.79 6.84 -1.01
N PRO A 215 -12.61 6.76 -1.65
CA PRO A 215 -12.18 5.55 -2.32
C PRO A 215 -11.81 4.44 -1.32
N PHE A 216 -11.88 3.19 -1.77
CA PHE A 216 -11.22 2.09 -1.10
C PHE A 216 -9.73 2.12 -1.45
N THR A 217 -8.87 2.01 -0.46
CA THR A 217 -7.41 2.12 -0.63
C THR A 217 -6.67 0.89 -0.13
N VAL A 218 -5.51 0.62 -0.73
CA VAL A 218 -4.53 -0.37 -0.31
C VAL A 218 -3.17 0.31 -0.21
N ALA A 219 -2.43 0.04 0.86
CA ALA A 219 -1.12 0.62 1.20
C ALA A 219 -1.15 2.13 1.56
N CYS A 220 -2.30 2.69 1.86
CA CYS A 220 -2.45 4.05 2.38
C CYS A 220 -3.86 4.24 2.98
N TYR A 221 -4.15 5.43 3.45
CA TYR A 221 -5.51 5.87 3.78
C TYR A 221 -5.74 7.29 3.25
N THR A 222 -7.01 7.72 3.22
CA THR A 222 -7.36 9.06 2.76
C THR A 222 -7.56 10.04 3.91
N ALA A 223 -7.28 11.30 3.64
CA ALA A 223 -7.68 12.43 4.45
C ALA A 223 -8.23 13.53 3.54
N THR A 224 -9.20 14.30 4.01
CA THR A 224 -9.60 15.51 3.28
C THR A 224 -8.64 16.63 3.60
N THR A 225 -8.43 17.52 2.65
CA THR A 225 -7.74 18.79 2.88
C THR A 225 -8.77 19.90 2.98
N ASP A 226 -8.70 20.67 4.04
CA ASP A 226 -9.41 21.94 4.15
C ASP A 226 -8.85 22.91 3.11
N GLY A 227 -9.37 22.88 1.88
CA GLY A 227 -9.21 23.92 0.85
C GLY A 227 -7.81 24.42 0.49
N GLY A 228 -6.75 23.90 1.10
CA GLY A 228 -5.38 24.36 0.87
C GLY A 228 -4.68 23.57 -0.22
N ALA A 229 -3.93 24.22 -1.04
CA ALA A 229 -2.89 23.91 -2.05
C ALA A 229 -2.51 22.44 -2.43
N LEU A 230 -3.16 21.42 -1.88
CA LEU A 230 -2.88 20.00 -2.10
C LEU A 230 -3.79 19.35 -3.14
N ALA A 231 -4.71 20.09 -3.69
CA ALA A 231 -5.78 19.61 -4.52
C ALA A 231 -5.37 19.44 -5.98
N LYS A 232 -4.48 18.53 -6.31
CA LYS A 232 -4.38 17.95 -7.66
C LYS A 232 -3.56 16.65 -7.62
N SER A 233 -3.99 15.70 -6.81
CA SER A 233 -3.67 14.30 -7.07
C SER A 233 -4.65 13.79 -8.15
N SER A 234 -4.34 12.69 -8.80
CA SER A 234 -5.23 11.97 -9.74
C SER A 234 -6.53 11.46 -9.09
N VAL A 235 -6.73 11.71 -7.82
CA VAL A 235 -7.90 11.38 -7.00
C VAL A 235 -8.84 12.60 -6.96
N PRO A 236 -10.17 12.41 -6.84
CA PRO A 236 -11.14 13.50 -6.81
C PRO A 236 -10.73 14.65 -5.90
N SER A 237 -11.02 15.88 -6.31
CA SER A 237 -10.61 17.11 -5.64
C SER A 237 -10.90 17.07 -4.13
N GLY A 238 -9.91 17.37 -3.32
CA GLY A 238 -10.02 17.45 -1.86
C GLY A 238 -9.59 16.19 -1.09
N ILE A 239 -9.28 15.07 -1.77
CA ILE A 239 -8.79 13.84 -1.12
C ILE A 239 -7.28 13.74 -1.29
N VAL A 240 -6.58 13.51 -0.18
CA VAL A 240 -5.12 13.29 -0.15
C VAL A 240 -4.84 11.94 0.46
N MET A 241 -3.97 11.18 -0.20
CA MET A 241 -3.46 9.92 0.34
C MET A 241 -2.39 10.19 1.41
N ARG A 242 -2.49 9.49 2.52
CA ARG A 242 -1.57 9.59 3.66
C ARG A 242 -1.23 8.22 4.21
N GLY A 243 -0.24 8.19 5.12
CA GLY A 243 0.13 6.98 5.84
C GLY A 243 0.43 5.81 4.92
N HIS A 244 1.28 6.05 3.90
CA HIS A 244 1.70 5.00 2.99
C HIS A 244 2.42 3.88 3.75
N PHE A 245 2.01 2.65 3.47
CA PHE A 245 2.64 1.49 4.07
C PHE A 245 4.04 1.26 3.49
N ASN A 246 5.02 1.13 4.36
CA ASN A 246 6.38 0.79 3.96
C ASN A 246 6.61 -0.71 4.16
N GLY A 247 6.51 -1.45 3.06
CA GLY A 247 6.61 -2.92 3.10
C GLY A 247 6.04 -3.56 1.84
N LYS A 248 5.69 -4.84 1.95
CA LYS A 248 5.03 -5.60 0.89
C LYS A 248 3.62 -5.98 1.34
N ILE A 249 2.68 -5.96 0.42
CA ILE A 249 1.31 -6.46 0.62
C ILE A 249 1.05 -7.53 -0.43
N ASP A 250 0.45 -8.64 -0.01
CA ASP A 250 0.04 -9.71 -0.90
C ASP A 250 -1.39 -10.15 -0.60
N SER A 251 -2.12 -10.49 -1.65
CA SER A 251 -3.48 -11.05 -1.61
C SER A 251 -4.48 -10.29 -0.73
N PRO A 252 -4.58 -8.94 -0.83
CA PRO A 252 -5.59 -8.21 -0.09
C PRO A 252 -6.99 -8.61 -0.54
N ARG A 253 -7.89 -8.77 0.45
CA ARG A 253 -9.28 -9.19 0.21
C ARG A 253 -10.24 -8.46 1.14
N LEU A 254 -11.39 -8.08 0.58
CA LEU A 254 -12.49 -7.46 1.29
C LEU A 254 -13.76 -8.29 1.11
N CYS A 255 -14.44 -8.59 2.20
CA CYS A 255 -15.73 -9.28 2.25
C CYS A 255 -16.78 -8.41 2.94
N ARG A 256 -18.06 -8.54 2.53
CA ARG A 256 -19.21 -7.81 3.08
C ARG A 256 -19.90 -8.57 4.23
N ALA A 257 -19.18 -9.38 4.96
CA ALA A 257 -19.67 -10.13 6.10
C ALA A 257 -18.58 -10.23 7.17
N ALA A 258 -18.98 -10.34 8.42
CA ALA A 258 -18.11 -10.75 9.50
C ALA A 258 -17.88 -12.25 9.40
N LEU A 259 -16.72 -12.64 8.91
CA LEU A 259 -16.35 -14.05 8.74
C LEU A 259 -15.86 -14.66 10.05
N SER A 260 -16.16 -15.95 10.22
CA SER A 260 -15.58 -16.75 11.29
C SER A 260 -14.07 -16.95 11.09
N ARG A 261 -13.35 -17.33 12.16
CA ARG A 261 -11.94 -17.70 12.06
C ARG A 261 -11.72 -18.82 11.03
N GLN A 262 -12.60 -19.81 10.98
CA GLN A 262 -12.50 -20.91 10.03
C GLN A 262 -12.67 -20.45 8.57
N ASP A 263 -13.59 -19.50 8.31
CA ASP A 263 -13.77 -18.94 6.97
C ASP A 263 -12.56 -18.11 6.54
N ILE A 264 -12.00 -17.32 7.47
CA ILE A 264 -10.76 -16.56 7.25
C ILE A 264 -9.62 -17.51 6.91
N GLU A 265 -9.44 -18.61 7.65
CA GLU A 265 -8.43 -19.64 7.37
C GLU A 265 -8.67 -20.32 6.01
N THR A 266 -9.91 -20.62 5.67
CA THR A 266 -10.26 -21.20 4.37
C THR A 266 -9.87 -20.25 3.23
N MET A 267 -10.14 -18.95 3.38
CA MET A 267 -9.74 -17.94 2.40
C MET A 267 -8.23 -17.73 2.35
N LYS A 268 -7.54 -17.81 3.48
CA LYS A 268 -6.09 -17.74 3.58
C LYS A 268 -5.41 -18.89 2.84
N MET A 269 -5.90 -20.12 3.02
CA MET A 269 -5.38 -21.31 2.34
C MET A 269 -5.57 -21.26 0.83
N GLY A 270 -6.63 -20.65 0.34
CA GLY A 270 -6.82 -20.39 -1.10
C GLY A 270 -5.71 -19.56 -1.72
N ALA A 271 -4.98 -18.76 -0.93
CA ALA A 271 -3.81 -18.02 -1.35
C ALA A 271 -2.52 -18.87 -1.37
N ASN A 272 -2.51 -20.05 -0.72
CA ASN A 272 -1.35 -20.96 -0.64
C ASN A 272 -1.22 -21.94 -1.83
N ARG A 273 -2.06 -21.81 -2.83
CA ARG A 273 -2.04 -22.70 -3.99
C ARG A 273 -0.88 -22.35 -4.92
N SER A 274 -0.44 -23.34 -5.71
CA SER A 274 0.64 -23.15 -6.69
C SER A 274 0.36 -21.97 -7.63
N MET A 275 1.38 -21.39 -8.25
CA MET A 275 1.22 -20.28 -9.19
C MET A 275 0.22 -20.57 -10.31
N THR A 276 0.10 -21.84 -10.73
CA THR A 276 -0.84 -22.30 -11.75
C THR A 276 -2.28 -22.28 -11.20
N GLU A 277 -2.47 -22.66 -9.95
CA GLU A 277 -3.76 -22.66 -9.28
C GLU A 277 -4.21 -21.27 -8.85
N ARG A 278 -3.28 -20.34 -8.56
CA ARG A 278 -3.57 -18.94 -8.21
C ARG A 278 -4.33 -18.20 -9.30
N ARG A 279 -4.07 -18.49 -10.56
CA ARG A 279 -4.74 -17.83 -11.70
C ARG A 279 -6.25 -18.09 -11.75
N ASN A 280 -6.71 -19.14 -11.08
CA ASN A 280 -8.11 -19.60 -11.13
C ASN A 280 -8.83 -19.49 -9.78
N CYS A 281 -8.20 -19.00 -8.72
CA CYS A 281 -8.72 -19.09 -7.37
C CYS A 281 -9.16 -17.77 -6.79
N GLY A 282 -10.28 -17.27 -7.26
CA GLY A 282 -11.18 -16.55 -6.36
C GLY A 282 -11.72 -17.53 -5.29
N PRO A 283 -12.23 -17.04 -4.16
CA PRO A 283 -12.97 -17.83 -3.21
C PRO A 283 -14.15 -18.53 -3.91
N THR A 284 -14.40 -19.78 -3.54
CA THR A 284 -15.45 -20.62 -4.14
C THR A 284 -16.59 -20.84 -3.16
N GLY A 285 -17.73 -21.32 -3.65
CA GLY A 285 -18.90 -21.64 -2.83
C GLY A 285 -19.54 -20.39 -2.21
N ASP A 286 -20.05 -20.54 -0.99
CA ASP A 286 -20.77 -19.46 -0.29
C ASP A 286 -19.88 -18.29 0.09
N LEU A 287 -18.59 -18.55 0.35
CA LEU A 287 -17.61 -17.49 0.63
C LEU A 287 -17.38 -16.56 -0.57
N ALA A 288 -17.53 -17.07 -1.80
CA ALA A 288 -17.44 -16.23 -2.99
C ALA A 288 -18.53 -15.16 -3.04
N LYS A 289 -19.72 -15.46 -2.50
CA LYS A 289 -20.88 -14.56 -2.52
C LYS A 289 -20.70 -13.31 -1.64
N VAL A 290 -19.83 -13.38 -0.64
CA VAL A 290 -19.58 -12.28 0.29
C VAL A 290 -18.34 -11.47 -0.07
N VAL A 291 -17.56 -11.88 -1.05
CA VAL A 291 -16.38 -11.12 -1.53
C VAL A 291 -16.82 -9.85 -2.25
N VAL A 292 -16.20 -8.74 -1.88
CA VAL A 292 -16.34 -7.45 -2.56
C VAL A 292 -15.16 -7.22 -3.51
N GLY A 293 -13.96 -7.53 -3.08
CA GLY A 293 -12.75 -7.44 -3.89
C GLY A 293 -11.68 -8.42 -3.40
N SER A 294 -10.91 -8.96 -4.33
CA SER A 294 -9.80 -9.88 -4.08
C SER A 294 -8.71 -9.63 -5.11
N TRP A 295 -7.69 -8.90 -4.70
CA TRP A 295 -6.69 -8.41 -5.65
C TRP A 295 -5.46 -9.30 -5.71
N ASP A 296 -5.02 -9.57 -6.94
CA ASP A 296 -3.85 -10.37 -7.25
C ASP A 296 -2.76 -9.48 -7.88
N PHE A 297 -1.72 -9.20 -7.12
CA PHE A 297 -0.61 -8.37 -7.59
C PHE A 297 0.41 -9.12 -8.45
N SER A 298 0.27 -10.42 -8.62
CA SER A 298 1.10 -11.23 -9.53
C SER A 298 0.59 -11.18 -10.97
N ASP A 299 -0.65 -10.76 -11.18
CA ASP A 299 -1.26 -10.65 -12.50
C ASP A 299 -1.06 -9.25 -13.10
N GLY A 300 -0.72 -9.19 -14.39
CA GLY A 300 -0.53 -7.92 -15.10
C GLY A 300 0.60 -7.06 -14.52
N ILE A 301 1.74 -7.66 -14.15
CA ILE A 301 2.87 -7.01 -13.47
C ILE A 301 3.49 -5.84 -14.25
N ASN A 302 3.29 -5.80 -15.56
CA ASN A 302 3.76 -4.73 -16.45
C ASN A 302 2.73 -3.59 -16.62
N THR A 303 1.70 -3.57 -15.79
CA THR A 303 0.64 -2.55 -15.84
C THR A 303 0.58 -1.76 -14.53
N ILE A 304 -0.15 -0.66 -14.55
CA ILE A 304 -0.50 0.12 -13.35
C ILE A 304 -1.87 -0.29 -12.77
N THR A 305 -2.27 -1.53 -13.02
CA THR A 305 -3.57 -2.06 -12.60
C THR A 305 -3.37 -3.26 -11.70
N GLY A 306 -3.94 -3.25 -10.51
CA GLY A 306 -4.08 -4.41 -9.63
C GLY A 306 -5.36 -5.17 -9.96
N LYS A 307 -5.23 -6.37 -10.50
CA LYS A 307 -6.38 -7.15 -10.97
C LYS A 307 -7.25 -7.66 -9.84
N ASP A 308 -8.54 -7.33 -9.88
CA ASP A 308 -9.54 -7.91 -9.00
C ASP A 308 -10.02 -9.27 -9.55
N LYS A 309 -9.92 -10.30 -8.73
CA LYS A 309 -10.45 -11.65 -8.99
C LYS A 309 -11.81 -11.88 -8.32
N GLY A 310 -12.36 -10.85 -7.69
CA GLY A 310 -13.68 -10.87 -7.08
C GLY A 310 -14.81 -10.73 -8.11
N PRO A 311 -16.07 -10.83 -7.64
CA PRO A 311 -17.23 -10.86 -8.52
C PRO A 311 -17.54 -9.53 -9.23
N TYR A 312 -17.03 -8.41 -8.70
CA TYR A 312 -17.33 -7.08 -9.23
C TYR A 312 -16.26 -6.54 -10.17
N LEU A 313 -15.11 -7.20 -10.27
CA LEU A 313 -13.99 -6.81 -11.13
C LEU A 313 -13.56 -5.35 -10.89
N TYR A 314 -13.48 -4.96 -9.64
CA TYR A 314 -13.03 -3.62 -9.23
C TYR A 314 -11.51 -3.56 -9.20
N ASP A 315 -10.90 -3.48 -10.37
CA ASP A 315 -9.45 -3.34 -10.50
C ASP A 315 -8.95 -2.12 -9.72
N LEU A 316 -7.80 -2.27 -9.05
CA LEU A 316 -7.10 -1.16 -8.40
C LEU A 316 -6.33 -0.34 -9.41
N ASP A 317 -6.47 0.97 -9.37
CA ASP A 317 -5.50 1.89 -9.95
C ASP A 317 -4.26 1.93 -9.05
N ILE A 318 -3.11 1.56 -9.59
CA ILE A 318 -1.83 1.54 -8.86
C ILE A 318 -1.07 2.83 -9.17
N VAL A 319 -0.68 3.54 -8.12
CA VAL A 319 -0.04 4.86 -8.21
C VAL A 319 1.39 4.79 -7.67
N ASN A 320 2.27 5.60 -8.25
CA ASN A 320 3.69 5.74 -7.92
C ASN A 320 4.48 4.43 -8.11
N CYS A 321 4.08 3.62 -9.09
CA CYS A 321 4.83 2.49 -9.62
C CYS A 321 5.47 1.60 -8.53
N PRO A 322 4.70 0.94 -7.66
CA PRO A 322 5.28 -0.01 -6.73
C PRO A 322 5.98 -1.13 -7.47
N THR A 323 7.06 -1.64 -6.93
CA THR A 323 7.70 -2.83 -7.47
C THR A 323 6.74 -4.00 -7.39
N ARG A 324 6.51 -4.65 -8.52
CA ARG A 324 5.71 -5.87 -8.67
C ARG A 324 6.60 -7.02 -9.10
N ALA A 325 6.07 -8.23 -9.20
CA ALA A 325 6.85 -9.45 -9.42
C ALA A 325 7.91 -9.70 -8.33
N MET A 326 7.77 -9.03 -7.18
CA MET A 326 8.50 -9.41 -5.98
C MET A 326 7.90 -10.69 -5.43
N THR A 327 8.74 -11.45 -4.77
CA THR A 327 8.28 -12.66 -4.10
C THR A 327 7.23 -12.34 -3.05
N GLY A 328 6.08 -13.00 -3.14
CA GLY A 328 5.02 -12.94 -2.14
C GLY A 328 5.39 -13.70 -0.87
N TYR A 329 4.41 -13.88 0.03
CA TYR A 329 4.62 -14.56 1.32
C TYR A 329 5.10 -16.03 1.17
N ASN A 330 4.89 -16.66 0.03
CA ASN A 330 5.38 -18.00 -0.28
C ASN A 330 6.87 -18.06 -0.61
N PHE A 331 7.50 -16.91 -0.85
CA PHE A 331 8.91 -16.83 -1.17
C PHE A 331 9.50 -15.62 -0.45
N THR A 332 10.13 -15.84 0.66
CA THR A 332 10.62 -14.75 1.52
C THR A 332 12.01 -14.27 1.15
N GLY A 333 12.73 -14.97 0.27
CA GLY A 333 14.14 -14.70 -0.01
C GLY A 333 15.07 -15.04 1.15
N HIS A 334 14.53 -15.16 2.36
CA HIS A 334 15.23 -15.58 3.57
C HIS A 334 14.84 -16.99 4.01
N ASN A 335 13.66 -17.44 3.61
CA ASN A 335 13.22 -18.82 3.76
C ASN A 335 13.31 -19.50 2.40
N PHE A 336 14.45 -20.07 2.13
CA PHE A 336 14.52 -21.12 1.17
C PHE A 336 13.78 -22.30 1.78
N ASP A 337 12.52 -22.47 1.42
CA ASP A 337 11.80 -23.68 1.78
C ASP A 337 12.33 -24.81 0.90
N TRP A 338 13.24 -25.57 1.46
CA TRP A 338 13.86 -26.75 0.81
C TRP A 338 12.81 -27.76 0.33
N LYS A 339 11.58 -27.72 0.86
CA LYS A 339 10.50 -28.57 0.37
C LYS A 339 10.06 -28.18 -1.04
N HIS A 340 10.01 -26.89 -1.36
CA HIS A 340 9.67 -26.45 -2.72
C HIS A 340 10.81 -26.67 -3.73
N ALA A 341 12.04 -26.68 -3.29
CA ALA A 341 13.17 -26.99 -4.16
C ALA A 341 13.29 -28.50 -4.50
N GLN A 342 12.56 -29.35 -3.80
CA GLN A 342 12.53 -30.80 -4.06
C GLN A 342 11.34 -31.24 -4.94
N GLU A 343 10.41 -30.33 -5.19
CA GLU A 343 9.20 -30.59 -6.01
C GLU A 343 9.33 -30.09 -7.46
N GLU A 344 10.45 -29.43 -7.83
CA GLU A 344 10.84 -29.12 -9.20
C GLU A 344 11.81 -30.20 -9.76
#